data_9e9842a7369c9cf153f3ed1822bcb80a
#
_entry.id   9e9842a7369c9cf153f3ed1822bcb80a
#
_cell.length_a   1.000
_cell.length_b   1.000
_cell.length_c   1.000
_cell.angle_alpha   90.00
_cell.angle_beta   90.00
_cell.angle_gamma   90.00
#
_symmetry.space_group_name_H-M   'P 1'
#
loop_
_entity.id
_entity.type
_entity.pdbx_description
1 polymer ?
#
loop_
_entity_poly.entity_id
_entity_poly.type
_entity_poly.pdbx_seq_one_letter_code
_entity_poly.pdbx_strand_id
1 'polypeptide(L)'
;MLRRTRCTQAASVLINYVRRGEGKPLLLVHGLGSSWRSWQTIMEPLAAKRAVVAIDLPGFGKSPPLAGEVSLKTLSDAVTQFLHQHDLAGTDAVGSSMGARLVLELARRGGVVGSVVSLDPRGFWAGWERHVFHTSFWLWVRMVRALQFAMPLVATQARLRALLLAPFSARPDALAPSLVLEEMRGYATAPWFDGVLSDLVRASPPQGIAPGSLTKPLVIGWGRLDRLCFPRQAVRAQQAFPDARLHWFERCGPFPHWDAPEETARLILETTAD
;
A
#
# COMPACT_ATOMS: atom_id res chain seq x y z
N MET A 1 -36.78 29.34 -21.03
CA MET A 1 -36.78 27.93 -20.58
C MET A 1 -35.36 27.56 -20.17
N LEU A 2 -34.99 27.84 -18.91
CA LEU A 2 -33.63 27.61 -18.36
C LEU A 2 -33.52 26.14 -17.94
N ARG A 3 -32.70 25.35 -18.65
CA ARG A 3 -32.31 23.99 -18.22
C ARG A 3 -31.46 24.08 -16.98
N ARG A 4 -32.02 23.68 -15.85
CA ARG A 4 -31.25 23.42 -14.62
C ARG A 4 -30.37 22.20 -14.87
N THR A 5 -29.07 22.42 -15.06
CA THR A 5 -28.05 21.37 -14.96
C THR A 5 -28.08 20.87 -13.51
N ARG A 6 -28.60 19.66 -13.29
CA ARG A 6 -28.42 18.95 -12.00
C ARG A 6 -26.93 18.62 -11.90
N CYS A 7 -26.22 19.39 -11.09
CA CYS A 7 -24.93 18.95 -10.56
C CYS A 7 -25.26 17.76 -9.64
N THR A 8 -25.05 16.54 -10.11
CA THR A 8 -25.05 15.35 -9.26
C THR A 8 -23.85 15.51 -8.34
N GLN A 9 -24.11 15.94 -7.10
CA GLN A 9 -23.12 15.84 -6.03
C GLN A 9 -22.71 14.36 -5.98
N ALA A 10 -21.49 14.05 -6.38
CA ALA A 10 -20.92 12.73 -6.22
C ALA A 10 -21.01 12.37 -4.73
N ALA A 11 -21.61 11.22 -4.40
CA ALA A 11 -21.73 10.77 -3.03
C ALA A 11 -20.34 10.82 -2.37
N SER A 12 -20.25 11.42 -1.19
CA SER A 12 -18.98 11.55 -0.48
C SER A 12 -18.40 10.15 -0.18
N VAL A 13 -17.15 9.93 -0.56
CA VAL A 13 -16.44 8.69 -0.19
C VAL A 13 -16.08 8.75 1.29
N LEU A 14 -16.53 7.75 2.04
CA LEU A 14 -16.19 7.61 3.45
C LEU A 14 -14.91 6.76 3.55
N ILE A 15 -13.81 7.41 3.90
CA ILE A 15 -12.53 6.75 4.17
C ILE A 15 -12.14 7.04 5.62
N ASN A 16 -11.95 6.00 6.43
CA ASN A 16 -11.40 6.14 7.76
C ASN A 16 -9.91 6.47 7.67
N TYR A 17 -9.46 7.40 8.49
CA TYR A 17 -8.04 7.78 8.54
C TYR A 17 -7.62 8.20 9.94
N VAL A 18 -6.31 8.20 10.14
CA VAL A 18 -5.67 8.74 11.34
C VAL A 18 -4.72 9.83 10.90
N ARG A 19 -4.75 10.96 11.62
CA ARG A 19 -3.81 12.05 11.43
C ARG A 19 -2.89 12.18 12.64
N ARG A 20 -1.57 12.29 12.38
CA ARG A 20 -0.53 12.46 13.38
C ARG A 20 0.49 13.49 12.91
N GLY A 21 1.03 14.29 13.88
CA GLY A 21 2.01 15.32 13.59
C GLY A 21 1.42 16.56 12.92
N GLU A 22 2.29 17.49 12.59
CA GLU A 22 1.95 18.79 12.00
C GLU A 22 2.85 19.09 10.80
N GLY A 23 2.52 20.15 10.04
CA GLY A 23 3.28 20.60 8.87
C GLY A 23 2.74 20.09 7.55
N LYS A 24 3.63 19.93 6.54
CA LYS A 24 3.26 19.51 5.18
C LYS A 24 2.63 18.11 5.20
N PRO A 25 1.44 17.92 4.60
CA PRO A 25 0.76 16.63 4.63
C PRO A 25 1.54 15.50 3.95
N LEU A 26 1.36 14.27 4.44
CA LEU A 26 1.93 13.04 3.87
C LEU A 26 0.88 11.93 3.94
N LEU A 27 0.42 11.46 2.79
CA LEU A 27 -0.54 10.37 2.68
C LEU A 27 0.17 9.01 2.79
N LEU A 28 -0.37 8.09 3.60
CA LEU A 28 0.08 6.69 3.68
C LEU A 28 -1.05 5.75 3.25
N VAL A 29 -0.77 4.88 2.25
CA VAL A 29 -1.72 3.95 1.64
C VAL A 29 -1.25 2.51 1.83
N HIS A 30 -1.97 1.74 2.63
CA HIS A 30 -1.63 0.35 2.98
C HIS A 30 -1.86 -0.66 1.85
N GLY A 31 -1.36 -1.88 2.04
CA GLY A 31 -1.53 -3.00 1.13
C GLY A 31 -2.87 -3.74 1.27
N LEU A 32 -3.07 -4.76 0.43
CA LEU A 32 -4.25 -5.62 0.44
C LEU A 32 -4.43 -6.31 1.80
N GLY A 33 -5.63 -6.27 2.35
CA GLY A 33 -5.98 -6.93 3.62
C GLY A 33 -5.50 -6.23 4.89
N SER A 34 -4.78 -5.14 4.78
CA SER A 34 -4.20 -4.37 5.87
C SER A 34 -5.07 -3.16 6.28
N SER A 35 -4.50 -2.26 7.04
CA SER A 35 -5.09 -1.00 7.49
C SER A 35 -4.01 0.07 7.73
N TRP A 36 -4.39 1.28 8.14
CA TRP A 36 -3.46 2.32 8.56
C TRP A 36 -2.45 1.85 9.62
N ARG A 37 -2.80 0.82 10.39
CA ARG A 37 -1.96 0.27 11.47
C ARG A 37 -0.67 -0.38 10.98
N SER A 38 -0.61 -0.81 9.71
CA SER A 38 0.61 -1.31 9.09
C SER A 38 1.79 -0.32 9.18
N TRP A 39 1.47 0.96 9.25
CA TRP A 39 2.43 2.05 9.30
C TRP A 39 2.95 2.40 10.71
N GLN A 40 2.47 1.70 11.76
CA GLN A 40 2.82 2.01 13.15
C GLN A 40 4.34 2.02 13.40
N THR A 41 5.10 1.20 12.70
CA THR A 41 6.55 1.10 12.82
C THR A 41 7.30 2.38 12.44
N ILE A 42 6.71 3.19 11.54
CA ILE A 42 7.32 4.43 11.02
C ILE A 42 6.46 5.67 11.30
N MET A 43 5.31 5.51 11.95
CA MET A 43 4.37 6.61 12.17
C MET A 43 5.00 7.76 12.97
N GLU A 44 5.62 7.46 14.11
CA GLU A 44 6.20 8.48 14.99
C GLU A 44 7.36 9.25 14.34
N PRO A 45 8.38 8.60 13.73
CA PRO A 45 9.45 9.33 13.05
C PRO A 45 8.95 10.19 11.89
N LEU A 46 7.91 9.78 11.17
CA LEU A 46 7.29 10.60 10.13
C LEU A 46 6.48 11.77 10.73
N ALA A 47 5.68 11.51 11.77
CA ALA A 47 4.84 12.51 12.43
C ALA A 47 5.66 13.60 13.13
N ALA A 48 6.90 13.33 13.50
CA ALA A 48 7.84 14.33 14.03
C ALA A 48 8.21 15.43 13.01
N LYS A 49 7.97 15.22 11.71
CA LYS A 49 8.37 16.09 10.60
C LYS A 49 7.22 16.46 9.64
N ARG A 50 6.13 15.74 9.67
CA ARG A 50 5.05 15.81 8.67
C ARG A 50 3.67 15.64 9.34
N ALA A 51 2.64 16.24 8.74
CA ALA A 51 1.26 15.91 9.06
C ALA A 51 0.87 14.60 8.35
N VAL A 52 1.14 13.47 9.00
CA VAL A 52 0.88 12.14 8.44
C VAL A 52 -0.62 11.84 8.41
N VAL A 53 -1.14 11.47 7.26
CA VAL A 53 -2.53 11.03 7.04
C VAL A 53 -2.49 9.59 6.56
N ALA A 54 -2.73 8.63 7.46
CA ALA A 54 -2.77 7.21 7.14
C ALA A 54 -4.22 6.75 6.99
N ILE A 55 -4.58 6.27 5.81
CA ILE A 55 -5.96 5.89 5.47
C ILE A 55 -6.19 4.39 5.58
N ASP A 56 -7.44 4.00 5.80
CA ASP A 56 -7.94 2.66 5.51
C ASP A 56 -8.59 2.69 4.13
N LEU A 57 -8.12 1.90 3.19
CA LEU A 57 -8.74 1.80 1.87
C LEU A 57 -10.19 1.29 1.98
N PRO A 58 -11.10 1.69 1.08
CA PRO A 58 -12.49 1.20 1.10
C PRO A 58 -12.58 -0.32 1.15
N GLY A 59 -13.38 -0.84 2.08
CA GLY A 59 -13.54 -2.27 2.33
C GLY A 59 -12.46 -2.90 3.21
N PHE A 60 -11.53 -2.10 3.76
CA PHE A 60 -10.46 -2.51 4.67
C PHE A 60 -10.45 -1.67 5.94
N GLY A 61 -9.88 -2.24 7.02
CA GLY A 61 -9.82 -1.56 8.31
C GLY A 61 -11.22 -1.16 8.80
N LYS A 62 -11.41 0.14 9.03
CA LYS A 62 -12.70 0.72 9.44
C LYS A 62 -13.43 1.45 8.30
N SER A 63 -12.89 1.46 7.10
CA SER A 63 -13.55 2.07 5.94
C SER A 63 -14.66 1.17 5.41
N PRO A 64 -15.87 1.70 5.19
CA PRO A 64 -16.92 0.94 4.54
C PRO A 64 -16.52 0.57 3.11
N PRO A 65 -17.09 -0.52 2.56
CA PRO A 65 -16.89 -0.87 1.17
C PRO A 65 -17.53 0.18 0.23
N LEU A 66 -16.98 0.30 -0.98
CA LEU A 66 -17.61 1.11 -2.03
C LEU A 66 -18.91 0.46 -2.49
N ALA A 67 -19.84 1.27 -2.97
CA ALA A 67 -20.99 0.76 -3.71
C ALA A 67 -20.53 0.26 -5.11
N GLY A 68 -20.90 -0.97 -5.46
CA GLY A 68 -20.58 -1.56 -6.76
C GLY A 68 -19.29 -2.37 -6.79
N GLU A 69 -18.70 -2.48 -7.98
CA GLU A 69 -17.50 -3.27 -8.21
C GLU A 69 -16.26 -2.61 -7.61
N VAL A 70 -15.44 -3.41 -6.91
CA VAL A 70 -14.17 -2.97 -6.36
C VAL A 70 -13.02 -3.42 -7.24
N SER A 71 -12.26 -2.44 -7.72
CA SER A 71 -11.09 -2.64 -8.57
C SER A 71 -9.97 -1.66 -8.17
N LEU A 72 -8.78 -1.89 -8.69
CA LEU A 72 -7.67 -0.93 -8.52
C LEU A 72 -8.06 0.47 -9.03
N LYS A 73 -8.85 0.53 -10.11
CA LYS A 73 -9.34 1.80 -10.65
C LYS A 73 -10.27 2.50 -9.66
N THR A 74 -11.31 1.81 -9.17
CA THR A 74 -12.28 2.40 -8.24
C THR A 74 -11.66 2.77 -6.90
N LEU A 75 -10.67 2.01 -6.42
CA LEU A 75 -9.88 2.38 -5.24
C LEU A 75 -9.05 3.64 -5.48
N SER A 76 -8.39 3.77 -6.64
CA SER A 76 -7.64 4.99 -6.99
C SER A 76 -8.57 6.21 -7.11
N ASP A 77 -9.76 6.02 -7.69
CA ASP A 77 -10.77 7.07 -7.80
C ASP A 77 -11.27 7.51 -6.41
N ALA A 78 -11.48 6.56 -5.50
CA ALA A 78 -11.88 6.82 -4.12
C ALA A 78 -10.80 7.60 -3.35
N VAL A 79 -9.52 7.22 -3.48
CA VAL A 79 -8.41 7.98 -2.87
C VAL A 79 -8.30 9.37 -3.46
N THR A 80 -8.47 9.53 -4.78
CA THR A 80 -8.47 10.85 -5.44
C THR A 80 -9.61 11.72 -4.88
N GLN A 81 -10.81 11.17 -4.75
CA GLN A 81 -11.95 11.89 -4.20
C GLN A 81 -11.72 12.28 -2.73
N PHE A 82 -11.17 11.37 -1.91
CA PHE A 82 -10.79 11.65 -0.52
C PHE A 82 -9.81 12.82 -0.43
N LEU A 83 -8.77 12.85 -1.26
CA LEU A 83 -7.80 13.93 -1.29
C LEU A 83 -8.46 15.28 -1.61
N HIS A 84 -9.37 15.31 -2.58
CA HIS A 84 -10.11 16.55 -2.89
C HIS A 84 -11.07 16.97 -1.78
N GLN A 85 -11.77 16.01 -1.15
CA GLN A 85 -12.73 16.29 -0.05
C GLN A 85 -12.06 16.87 1.20
N HIS A 86 -10.77 16.59 1.42
CA HIS A 86 -10.01 17.01 2.58
C HIS A 86 -8.97 18.10 2.27
N ASP A 87 -9.02 18.73 1.09
CA ASP A 87 -8.05 19.75 0.63
C ASP A 87 -6.59 19.24 0.68
N LEU A 88 -6.41 17.94 0.35
CA LEU A 88 -5.12 17.24 0.32
C LEU A 88 -4.61 16.96 -1.10
N ALA A 89 -5.22 17.54 -2.13
CA ALA A 89 -4.73 17.39 -3.51
C ALA A 89 -3.29 17.93 -3.62
N GLY A 90 -2.42 17.18 -4.32
CA GLY A 90 -1.00 17.51 -4.41
C GLY A 90 -0.16 17.09 -3.20
N THR A 91 -0.75 16.43 -2.20
CA THR A 91 -0.02 15.87 -1.05
C THR A 91 0.95 14.77 -1.47
N ASP A 92 2.14 14.75 -0.86
CA ASP A 92 3.09 13.65 -1.07
C ASP A 92 2.48 12.32 -0.58
N ALA A 93 2.78 11.22 -1.28
CA ALA A 93 2.14 9.95 -1.01
C ALA A 93 3.14 8.78 -0.89
N VAL A 94 2.88 7.91 0.07
CA VAL A 94 3.59 6.64 0.25
C VAL A 94 2.59 5.51 0.15
N GLY A 95 2.94 4.48 -0.60
CA GLY A 95 2.14 3.27 -0.67
C GLY A 95 2.98 2.03 -0.41
N SER A 96 2.34 0.98 0.10
CA SER A 96 2.96 -0.34 0.27
C SER A 96 2.18 -1.41 -0.50
N SER A 97 2.87 -2.29 -1.22
CA SER A 97 2.27 -3.43 -1.91
C SER A 97 1.18 -3.00 -2.92
N MET A 98 -0.09 -3.36 -2.71
CA MET A 98 -1.22 -2.86 -3.51
C MET A 98 -1.35 -1.33 -3.40
N GLY A 99 -1.19 -0.75 -2.21
CA GLY A 99 -1.17 0.70 -2.01
C GLY A 99 -0.04 1.39 -2.78
N ALA A 100 1.11 0.73 -2.92
CA ALA A 100 2.22 1.20 -3.74
C ALA A 100 1.82 1.29 -5.23
N ARG A 101 1.09 0.30 -5.74
CA ARG A 101 0.52 0.34 -7.09
C ARG A 101 -0.49 1.48 -7.24
N LEU A 102 -1.33 1.73 -6.22
CA LEU A 102 -2.30 2.83 -6.24
C LEU A 102 -1.60 4.19 -6.31
N VAL A 103 -0.56 4.44 -5.50
CA VAL A 103 0.15 5.72 -5.55
C VAL A 103 0.93 5.93 -6.85
N LEU A 104 1.43 4.86 -7.50
CA LEU A 104 1.97 4.95 -8.86
C LEU A 104 0.90 5.38 -9.88
N GLU A 105 -0.31 4.84 -9.78
CA GLU A 105 -1.43 5.25 -10.64
C GLU A 105 -1.82 6.71 -10.38
N LEU A 106 -1.83 7.17 -9.12
CA LEU A 106 -2.11 8.57 -8.79
C LEU A 106 -1.02 9.51 -9.34
N ALA A 107 0.26 9.12 -9.27
CA ALA A 107 1.36 9.85 -9.87
C ALA A 107 1.21 9.95 -11.40
N ARG A 108 0.85 8.82 -12.06
CA ARG A 108 0.62 8.76 -13.51
C ARG A 108 -0.52 9.68 -13.97
N ARG A 109 -1.58 9.84 -13.15
CA ARG A 109 -2.71 10.73 -13.47
C ARG A 109 -2.31 12.21 -13.48
N GLY A 110 -1.25 12.56 -12.75
CA GLY A 110 -0.80 13.94 -12.58
C GLY A 110 -1.74 14.81 -11.74
N GLY A 111 -1.19 15.78 -11.02
CA GLY A 111 -1.96 16.76 -10.23
C GLY A 111 -2.69 16.22 -8.99
N VAL A 112 -2.75 14.89 -8.79
CA VAL A 112 -3.46 14.26 -7.67
C VAL A 112 -2.58 14.19 -6.43
N VAL A 113 -1.33 13.78 -6.61
CA VAL A 113 -0.32 13.66 -5.55
C VAL A 113 0.95 14.43 -5.90
N GLY A 114 1.74 14.77 -4.89
CA GLY A 114 3.08 15.35 -5.01
C GLY A 114 4.14 14.28 -5.25
N SER A 115 5.24 14.34 -4.47
CA SER A 115 6.28 13.32 -4.48
C SER A 115 5.75 11.96 -4.02
N VAL A 116 6.26 10.87 -4.61
CA VAL A 116 5.75 9.53 -4.34
C VAL A 116 6.86 8.57 -3.92
N VAL A 117 6.61 7.80 -2.86
CA VAL A 117 7.39 6.63 -2.49
C VAL A 117 6.52 5.37 -2.60
N SER A 118 6.89 4.49 -3.51
CA SER A 118 6.16 3.25 -3.82
C SER A 118 6.97 2.05 -3.34
N LEU A 119 6.53 1.41 -2.24
CA LEU A 119 7.24 0.30 -1.59
C LEU A 119 6.71 -1.05 -2.07
N ASP A 120 7.55 -1.82 -2.77
CA ASP A 120 7.25 -3.14 -3.32
C ASP A 120 5.90 -3.20 -4.09
N PRO A 121 5.71 -2.36 -5.13
CA PRO A 121 4.44 -2.29 -5.86
C PRO A 121 4.11 -3.60 -6.57
N ARG A 122 2.85 -4.03 -6.44
CA ARG A 122 2.34 -5.26 -7.08
C ARG A 122 1.93 -5.02 -8.53
N GLY A 123 2.06 -6.07 -9.37
CA GLY A 123 1.56 -6.04 -10.75
C GLY A 123 2.62 -6.06 -11.84
N PHE A 124 3.90 -6.03 -11.50
CA PHE A 124 5.01 -6.09 -12.46
C PHE A 124 5.49 -7.52 -12.75
N TRP A 125 4.61 -8.50 -12.52
CA TRP A 125 4.88 -9.91 -12.85
C TRP A 125 4.88 -10.19 -14.35
N ALA A 126 5.62 -11.21 -14.75
CA ALA A 126 5.62 -11.74 -16.10
C ALA A 126 5.35 -13.26 -16.08
N GLY A 127 4.60 -13.72 -17.07
CA GLY A 127 4.31 -15.14 -17.24
C GLY A 127 3.67 -15.79 -15.99
N TRP A 128 4.32 -16.82 -15.46
CA TRP A 128 3.84 -17.64 -14.34
C TRP A 128 3.88 -16.93 -12.97
N GLU A 129 4.65 -15.83 -12.83
CA GLU A 129 4.83 -15.14 -11.54
C GLU A 129 3.51 -14.72 -10.88
N ARG A 130 2.54 -14.24 -11.68
CA ARG A 130 1.21 -13.85 -11.18
C ARG A 130 0.43 -15.00 -10.59
N HIS A 131 0.54 -16.20 -11.18
CA HIS A 131 -0.16 -17.39 -10.72
C HIS A 131 0.46 -17.92 -9.43
N VAL A 132 1.80 -17.89 -9.33
CA VAL A 132 2.51 -18.24 -8.10
C VAL A 132 2.13 -17.29 -6.98
N PHE A 133 2.17 -15.97 -7.23
CA PHE A 133 1.74 -14.99 -6.26
C PHE A 133 0.30 -15.23 -5.79
N HIS A 134 -0.63 -15.36 -6.74
CA HIS A 134 -2.05 -15.58 -6.43
C HIS A 134 -2.25 -16.85 -5.59
N THR A 135 -1.74 -17.98 -6.06
CA THR A 135 -1.98 -19.28 -5.42
C THR A 135 -1.32 -19.34 -4.04
N SER A 136 -0.06 -18.92 -3.91
CA SER A 136 0.64 -18.96 -2.63
C SER A 136 0.01 -18.01 -1.60
N PHE A 137 -0.35 -16.79 -2.02
CA PHE A 137 -0.97 -15.82 -1.15
C PHE A 137 -2.39 -16.22 -0.76
N TRP A 138 -3.18 -16.71 -1.69
CA TRP A 138 -4.53 -17.21 -1.43
C TRP A 138 -4.52 -18.40 -0.46
N LEU A 139 -3.63 -19.39 -0.65
CA LEU A 139 -3.47 -20.51 0.26
C LEU A 139 -3.06 -20.04 1.66
N TRP A 140 -2.11 -19.11 1.74
CA TRP A 140 -1.67 -18.54 3.01
C TRP A 140 -2.82 -17.83 3.74
N VAL A 141 -3.61 -17.02 3.04
CA VAL A 141 -4.77 -16.34 3.64
C VAL A 141 -5.83 -17.35 4.10
N ARG A 142 -6.09 -18.40 3.33
CA ARG A 142 -7.02 -19.46 3.77
C ARG A 142 -6.54 -20.15 5.05
N MET A 143 -5.24 -20.42 5.15
CA MET A 143 -4.62 -20.92 6.38
C MET A 143 -4.79 -19.95 7.53
N VAL A 144 -4.51 -18.66 7.35
CA VAL A 144 -4.69 -17.63 8.36
C VAL A 144 -6.16 -17.55 8.82
N ARG A 145 -7.12 -17.61 7.90
CA ARG A 145 -8.56 -17.64 8.20
C ARG A 145 -8.94 -18.84 9.04
N ALA A 146 -8.47 -20.04 8.68
CA ALA A 146 -8.73 -21.27 9.42
C ALA A 146 -8.12 -21.29 10.83
N LEU A 147 -6.97 -20.63 11.00
CA LEU A 147 -6.21 -20.61 12.25
C LEU A 147 -6.45 -19.35 13.10
N GLN A 148 -7.52 -18.57 12.86
CA GLN A 148 -7.78 -17.33 13.61
C GLN A 148 -7.82 -17.55 15.12
N PHE A 149 -8.34 -18.67 15.60
CA PHE A 149 -8.38 -19.01 17.02
C PHE A 149 -6.99 -19.15 17.64
N ALA A 150 -5.98 -19.52 16.84
CA ALA A 150 -4.59 -19.70 17.28
C ALA A 150 -3.75 -18.41 17.09
N MET A 151 -4.23 -17.41 16.37
CA MET A 151 -3.45 -16.21 16.04
C MET A 151 -2.92 -15.45 17.28
N PRO A 152 -3.64 -15.34 18.42
CA PRO A 152 -3.07 -14.73 19.63
C PRO A 152 -1.82 -15.45 20.11
N LEU A 153 -1.80 -16.79 20.08
CA LEU A 153 -0.63 -17.59 20.44
C LEU A 153 0.49 -17.43 19.39
N VAL A 154 0.15 -17.51 18.12
CA VAL A 154 1.12 -17.35 17.01
C VAL A 154 1.78 -15.98 17.07
N ALA A 155 1.02 -14.93 17.32
CA ALA A 155 1.52 -13.57 17.40
C ALA A 155 2.48 -13.36 18.60
N THR A 156 2.26 -14.03 19.72
CA THR A 156 3.10 -13.90 20.93
C THR A 156 4.36 -14.74 20.87
N GLN A 157 4.33 -15.90 20.19
CA GLN A 157 5.46 -16.82 20.11
C GLN A 157 6.40 -16.45 18.93
N ALA A 158 7.62 -16.00 19.22
CA ALA A 158 8.58 -15.54 18.19
C ALA A 158 8.83 -16.57 17.07
N ARG A 159 8.96 -17.86 17.42
CA ARG A 159 9.19 -18.95 16.44
C ARG A 159 7.98 -19.14 15.52
N LEU A 160 6.77 -19.10 16.06
CA LEU A 160 5.54 -19.25 15.27
C LEU A 160 5.33 -18.01 14.37
N ARG A 161 5.59 -16.80 14.89
CA ARG A 161 5.61 -15.57 14.10
C ARG A 161 6.58 -15.66 12.93
N ALA A 162 7.82 -16.12 13.22
CA ALA A 162 8.83 -16.28 12.19
C ALA A 162 8.38 -17.25 11.08
N LEU A 163 7.77 -18.37 11.43
CA LEU A 163 7.25 -19.34 10.47
C LEU A 163 6.10 -18.76 9.65
N LEU A 164 5.12 -18.12 10.32
CA LEU A 164 3.93 -17.54 9.65
C LEU A 164 4.30 -16.43 8.68
N LEU A 165 5.21 -15.53 9.10
CA LEU A 165 5.56 -14.32 8.36
C LEU A 165 6.81 -14.46 7.49
N ALA A 166 7.43 -15.64 7.42
CA ALA A 166 8.63 -15.87 6.60
C ALA A 166 8.51 -15.38 5.12
N PRO A 167 7.33 -15.43 4.47
CA PRO A 167 7.17 -14.86 3.13
C PRO A 167 7.06 -13.33 3.10
N PHE A 168 6.75 -12.69 4.24
CA PHE A 168 6.37 -11.28 4.32
C PHE A 168 7.40 -10.39 5.00
N SER A 169 8.29 -10.95 5.79
CA SER A 169 9.28 -10.19 6.54
C SER A 169 10.59 -10.96 6.60
N ALA A 170 11.69 -10.25 6.50
CA ALA A 170 13.02 -10.78 6.72
C ALA A 170 13.37 -10.81 8.23
N ARG A 171 12.61 -10.07 9.07
CA ARG A 171 12.79 -9.95 10.52
C ARG A 171 11.46 -10.08 11.28
N PRO A 172 10.71 -11.16 11.08
CA PRO A 172 9.38 -11.33 11.67
C PRO A 172 9.39 -11.39 13.21
N ASP A 173 10.49 -11.78 13.81
CA ASP A 173 10.73 -11.80 15.25
C ASP A 173 10.77 -10.39 15.88
N ALA A 174 11.21 -9.39 15.12
CA ALA A 174 11.26 -7.99 15.56
C ALA A 174 9.89 -7.30 15.56
N LEU A 175 8.87 -7.86 14.90
CA LEU A 175 7.54 -7.26 14.80
C LEU A 175 6.78 -7.38 16.12
N ALA A 176 6.10 -6.31 16.52
CA ALA A 176 5.26 -6.31 17.70
C ALA A 176 4.11 -7.32 17.56
N PRO A 177 3.84 -8.16 18.57
CA PRO A 177 2.73 -9.12 18.53
C PRO A 177 1.37 -8.49 18.20
N SER A 178 1.11 -7.28 18.69
CA SER A 178 -0.12 -6.53 18.40
C SER A 178 -0.26 -6.18 16.92
N LEU A 179 0.82 -5.73 16.26
CA LEU A 179 0.82 -5.46 14.83
C LEU A 179 0.52 -6.73 14.02
N VAL A 180 1.20 -7.83 14.35
CA VAL A 180 0.99 -9.11 13.66
C VAL A 180 -0.47 -9.59 13.81
N LEU A 181 -1.02 -9.50 15.02
CA LEU A 181 -2.41 -9.92 15.29
C LEU A 181 -3.41 -9.06 14.50
N GLU A 182 -3.21 -7.75 14.44
CA GLU A 182 -4.06 -6.83 13.67
C GLU A 182 -4.01 -7.15 12.16
N GLU A 183 -2.81 -7.36 11.62
CA GLU A 183 -2.64 -7.75 10.20
C GLU A 183 -3.34 -9.08 9.89
N MET A 184 -3.13 -10.11 10.74
CA MET A 184 -3.78 -11.42 10.55
C MET A 184 -5.32 -11.32 10.63
N ARG A 185 -5.85 -10.48 11.49
CA ARG A 185 -7.29 -10.19 11.55
C ARG A 185 -7.77 -9.49 10.28
N GLY A 186 -7.02 -8.50 9.80
CA GLY A 186 -7.33 -7.79 8.55
C GLY A 186 -7.50 -8.76 7.38
N TYR A 187 -6.54 -9.66 7.17
CA TYR A 187 -6.62 -10.70 6.13
C TYR A 187 -7.82 -11.65 6.29
N ALA A 188 -8.23 -11.91 7.52
CA ALA A 188 -9.34 -12.81 7.78
C ALA A 188 -10.71 -12.15 7.59
N THR A 189 -10.86 -10.90 7.99
CA THR A 189 -12.15 -10.22 8.14
C THR A 189 -12.49 -9.23 7.04
N ALA A 190 -11.51 -8.83 6.21
CA ALA A 190 -11.77 -7.88 5.13
C ALA A 190 -12.75 -8.46 4.10
N PRO A 191 -13.96 -7.88 3.94
CA PRO A 191 -15.02 -8.47 3.12
C PRO A 191 -14.68 -8.46 1.63
N TRP A 192 -13.86 -7.51 1.20
CA TRP A 192 -13.47 -7.31 -0.20
C TRP A 192 -12.16 -7.97 -0.59
N PHE A 193 -11.51 -8.67 0.35
CA PHE A 193 -10.17 -9.25 0.14
C PHE A 193 -10.07 -10.11 -1.12
N ASP A 194 -10.95 -11.10 -1.25
CA ASP A 194 -10.89 -12.09 -2.35
C ASP A 194 -11.20 -11.43 -3.72
N GLY A 195 -12.14 -10.47 -3.74
CA GLY A 195 -12.48 -9.70 -4.94
C GLY A 195 -11.31 -8.82 -5.39
N VAL A 196 -10.72 -8.08 -4.46
CA VAL A 196 -9.58 -7.19 -4.76
C VAL A 196 -8.32 -8.00 -5.12
N LEU A 197 -8.06 -9.13 -4.47
CA LEU A 197 -6.96 -10.03 -4.85
C LEU A 197 -7.14 -10.52 -6.29
N SER A 198 -8.35 -10.94 -6.64
CA SER A 198 -8.69 -11.40 -7.98
C SER A 198 -8.51 -10.30 -9.02
N ASP A 199 -8.98 -9.08 -8.74
CA ASP A 199 -8.79 -7.93 -9.62
C ASP A 199 -7.30 -7.58 -9.77
N LEU A 200 -6.56 -7.51 -8.65
CA LEU A 200 -5.12 -7.23 -8.65
C LEU A 200 -4.34 -8.17 -9.58
N VAL A 201 -4.70 -9.46 -9.58
CA VAL A 201 -4.03 -10.49 -10.38
C VAL A 201 -4.48 -10.49 -11.85
N ARG A 202 -5.77 -10.20 -12.11
CA ARG A 202 -6.33 -10.15 -13.48
C ARG A 202 -6.04 -8.84 -14.18
N ALA A 203 -5.89 -7.75 -13.42
CA ALA A 203 -5.62 -6.44 -13.98
C ALA A 203 -4.39 -6.45 -14.88
N SER A 204 -4.41 -5.64 -15.91
CA SER A 204 -3.23 -5.38 -16.75
C SER A 204 -2.06 -4.91 -15.88
N PRO A 205 -0.82 -5.17 -16.28
CA PRO A 205 0.34 -4.58 -15.62
C PRO A 205 0.14 -3.08 -15.41
N PRO A 206 0.77 -2.47 -14.36
CA PRO A 206 0.69 -1.03 -14.16
C PRO A 206 1.06 -0.28 -15.44
N GLN A 207 0.21 0.65 -15.84
CA GLN A 207 0.47 1.48 -16.99
C GLN A 207 1.64 2.42 -16.64
N GLY A 208 2.68 2.39 -17.45
CA GLY A 208 3.85 3.24 -17.29
C GLY A 208 3.60 4.67 -17.74
N ILE A 209 4.66 5.45 -17.71
CA ILE A 209 4.71 6.86 -18.14
C ILE A 209 5.83 7.06 -19.15
N ALA A 210 5.70 8.07 -19.99
CA ALA A 210 6.79 8.44 -20.90
C ALA A 210 7.97 9.05 -20.11
N PRO A 211 9.23 8.84 -20.54
CA PRO A 211 10.38 9.52 -19.94
C PRO A 211 10.21 11.04 -19.94
N GLY A 212 10.61 11.70 -18.85
CA GLY A 212 10.52 13.14 -18.68
C GLY A 212 9.12 13.66 -18.36
N SER A 213 8.12 12.79 -18.13
CA SER A 213 6.74 13.22 -17.84
C SER A 213 6.45 13.42 -16.37
N LEU A 214 7.30 12.93 -15.45
CA LEU A 214 7.16 13.19 -14.01
C LEU A 214 7.68 14.58 -13.65
N THR A 215 6.82 15.37 -13.04
CA THR A 215 7.15 16.71 -12.54
C THR A 215 7.57 16.72 -11.08
N LYS A 216 7.37 15.60 -10.38
CA LYS A 216 7.67 15.43 -8.95
C LYS A 216 8.50 14.18 -8.72
N PRO A 217 9.34 14.14 -7.67
CA PRO A 217 10.14 12.99 -7.32
C PRO A 217 9.29 11.72 -7.16
N LEU A 218 9.77 10.62 -7.74
CA LEU A 218 9.21 9.29 -7.56
C LEU A 218 10.31 8.30 -7.21
N VAL A 219 10.12 7.57 -6.11
CA VAL A 219 11.01 6.50 -5.69
C VAL A 219 10.24 5.19 -5.66
N ILE A 220 10.81 4.16 -6.27
CA ILE A 220 10.36 2.77 -6.14
C ILE A 220 11.33 2.08 -5.19
N GLY A 221 10.86 1.73 -3.98
CA GLY A 221 11.63 0.96 -3.01
C GLY A 221 11.31 -0.52 -3.14
N TRP A 222 12.34 -1.39 -3.09
CA TRP A 222 12.13 -2.83 -3.21
C TRP A 222 13.03 -3.62 -2.26
N GLY A 223 12.42 -4.61 -1.57
CA GLY A 223 13.16 -5.53 -0.72
C GLY A 223 13.91 -6.60 -1.52
N ARG A 224 15.23 -6.74 -1.29
CA ARG A 224 16.06 -7.77 -1.94
C ARG A 224 15.63 -9.19 -1.61
N LEU A 225 14.99 -9.39 -0.46
CA LEU A 225 14.55 -10.68 0.03
C LEU A 225 13.04 -10.90 -0.18
N ASP A 226 12.38 -10.09 -1.06
CA ASP A 226 10.97 -10.31 -1.39
C ASP A 226 10.79 -11.66 -2.09
N ARG A 227 10.04 -12.55 -1.42
CA ARG A 227 9.71 -13.90 -1.87
C ARG A 227 8.33 -14.00 -2.52
N LEU A 228 7.55 -12.92 -2.47
CA LEU A 228 6.22 -12.83 -3.05
C LEU A 228 6.26 -12.17 -4.43
N CYS A 229 6.97 -11.05 -4.54
CA CYS A 229 7.24 -10.40 -5.81
C CYS A 229 8.74 -10.28 -6.00
N PHE A 230 9.27 -11.16 -6.82
CA PHE A 230 10.71 -11.31 -7.00
C PHE A 230 11.42 -10.00 -7.37
N PRO A 231 12.64 -9.75 -6.89
CA PRO A 231 13.42 -8.54 -7.16
C PRO A 231 13.54 -8.15 -8.63
N ARG A 232 13.48 -9.12 -9.56
CA ARG A 232 13.45 -8.85 -11.01
C ARG A 232 12.24 -8.04 -11.47
N GLN A 233 11.17 -7.99 -10.68
CA GLN A 233 9.99 -7.17 -10.95
C GLN A 233 10.27 -5.69 -10.71
N ALA A 234 11.22 -5.34 -9.83
CA ALA A 234 11.65 -3.97 -9.59
C ALA A 234 12.24 -3.33 -10.85
N VAL A 235 13.00 -4.12 -11.62
CA VAL A 235 13.55 -3.66 -12.89
C VAL A 235 12.43 -3.35 -13.90
N ARG A 236 11.40 -4.19 -13.98
CA ARG A 236 10.23 -3.94 -14.82
C ARG A 236 9.42 -2.73 -14.35
N ALA A 237 9.33 -2.52 -13.04
CA ALA A 237 8.69 -1.33 -12.48
C ALA A 237 9.45 -0.06 -12.87
N GLN A 238 10.78 -0.07 -12.78
CA GLN A 238 11.60 1.06 -13.21
C GLN A 238 11.52 1.29 -14.74
N GLN A 239 11.45 0.23 -15.54
CA GLN A 239 11.25 0.36 -17.00
C GLN A 239 9.89 1.02 -17.33
N ALA A 240 8.83 0.71 -16.57
CA ALA A 240 7.53 1.35 -16.73
C ALA A 240 7.51 2.80 -16.23
N PHE A 241 8.33 3.13 -15.25
CA PHE A 241 8.49 4.47 -14.67
C PHE A 241 9.96 4.91 -14.77
N PRO A 242 10.45 5.28 -15.95
CA PRO A 242 11.87 5.51 -16.20
C PRO A 242 12.47 6.67 -15.41
N ASP A 243 11.65 7.68 -15.04
CA ASP A 243 12.08 8.81 -14.21
C ASP A 243 12.15 8.47 -12.72
N ALA A 244 11.68 7.27 -12.32
CA ALA A 244 11.71 6.84 -10.93
C ALA A 244 13.12 6.43 -10.50
N ARG A 245 13.53 6.87 -9.32
CA ARG A 245 14.71 6.33 -8.66
C ARG A 245 14.37 4.97 -8.03
N LEU A 246 15.10 3.92 -8.38
CA LEU A 246 15.00 2.62 -7.73
C LEU A 246 15.90 2.59 -6.49
N HIS A 247 15.30 2.28 -5.33
CA HIS A 247 15.98 2.08 -4.05
C HIS A 247 15.86 0.63 -3.59
N TRP A 248 17.00 0.00 -3.27
CA TRP A 248 17.04 -1.37 -2.78
C TRP A 248 17.20 -1.41 -1.28
N PHE A 249 16.29 -2.13 -0.61
CA PHE A 249 16.42 -2.48 0.81
C PHE A 249 17.09 -3.85 0.91
N GLU A 250 18.36 -3.89 1.29
CA GLU A 250 19.19 -5.09 1.17
C GLU A 250 18.73 -6.26 2.07
N ARG A 251 18.20 -5.97 3.25
CA ARG A 251 17.79 -6.98 4.23
C ARG A 251 16.28 -7.01 4.48
N CYS A 252 15.49 -6.67 3.49
CA CYS A 252 14.04 -6.55 3.61
C CYS A 252 13.32 -7.54 2.70
N GLY A 253 12.23 -8.07 3.20
CA GLY A 253 11.16 -8.69 2.43
C GLY A 253 10.25 -7.64 1.78
N PRO A 254 8.99 -8.00 1.48
CA PRO A 254 8.05 -7.13 0.74
C PRO A 254 7.50 -5.94 1.55
N PHE A 255 7.88 -5.79 2.81
CA PHE A 255 7.42 -4.68 3.66
C PHE A 255 8.60 -3.96 4.34
N PRO A 256 9.30 -3.07 3.60
CA PRO A 256 10.45 -2.35 4.14
C PRO A 256 10.15 -1.55 5.40
N HIS A 257 8.94 -0.99 5.53
CA HIS A 257 8.50 -0.27 6.72
C HIS A 257 8.39 -1.16 7.98
N TRP A 258 8.38 -2.50 7.82
CA TRP A 258 8.47 -3.46 8.93
C TRP A 258 9.90 -3.89 9.20
N ASP A 259 10.66 -4.20 8.14
CA ASP A 259 11.99 -4.81 8.25
C ASP A 259 13.12 -3.79 8.47
N ALA A 260 12.97 -2.58 7.91
CA ALA A 260 13.93 -1.48 8.00
C ALA A 260 13.20 -0.13 8.23
N PRO A 261 12.51 0.03 9.38
CA PRO A 261 11.67 1.21 9.64
C PRO A 261 12.44 2.53 9.57
N GLU A 262 13.64 2.59 10.12
CA GLU A 262 14.46 3.81 10.15
C GLU A 262 14.92 4.21 8.73
N GLU A 263 15.39 3.25 7.92
CA GLU A 263 15.79 3.49 6.55
C GLU A 263 14.58 3.91 5.70
N THR A 264 13.44 3.26 5.90
CA THR A 264 12.20 3.58 5.19
C THR A 264 11.71 5.00 5.54
N ALA A 265 11.68 5.37 6.81
CA ALA A 265 11.27 6.71 7.24
C ALA A 265 12.21 7.78 6.67
N ARG A 266 13.53 7.56 6.70
CA ARG A 266 14.53 8.46 6.11
C ARG A 266 14.31 8.62 4.61
N LEU A 267 14.17 7.52 3.86
CA LEU A 267 13.92 7.54 2.41
C LEU A 267 12.67 8.36 2.07
N ILE A 268 11.58 8.16 2.84
CA ILE A 268 10.34 8.91 2.66
C ILE A 268 10.56 10.41 2.88
N LEU A 269 11.17 10.78 4.00
CA LEU A 269 11.41 12.19 4.34
C LEU A 269 12.34 12.88 3.32
N GLU A 270 13.41 12.21 2.88
CA GLU A 270 14.32 12.73 1.85
C GLU A 270 13.61 12.92 0.50
N THR A 271 12.77 11.98 0.09
CA THR A 271 12.04 12.05 -1.19
C THR A 271 10.98 13.14 -1.19
N THR A 272 10.41 13.46 -0.03
CA THR A 272 9.28 14.37 0.14
C THR A 272 9.66 15.69 0.81
N ALA A 273 10.95 16.04 0.81
CA ALA A 273 11.48 17.22 1.51
C ALA A 273 11.08 18.55 0.87
N ASP A 274 10.77 18.58 -0.45
CA ASP A 274 10.48 19.79 -1.25
C ASP A 274 9.03 20.28 -1.14
#